data_639a1429cf75db185730f09bc4f4e8d9
#
_entry.id   639a1429cf75db185730f09bc4f4e8d9
#
_cell.length_a   1.000
_cell.length_b   1.000
_cell.length_c   1.000
_cell.angle_alpha   90.00
_cell.angle_beta   90.00
_cell.angle_gamma   90.00
#
_symmetry.space_group_name_H-M   'P 1'
#
loop_
_entity.id
_entity.type
_entity.pdbx_description
1 polymer ?
#
loop_
_entity_poly.entity_id
_entity_poly.type
_entity_poly.pdbx_seq_one_letter_code
_entity_poly.pdbx_strand_id
1 'polypeptide(L)'
;FRSMTDGVLATNRRGQITMINDMAKRQLGVESDDALNQNILELLKIEDEYELRDLITQSPEMMIYSQNVNGEYISLRVRFALIRRESGFISGLVAVLHDTTEQEKEERERRLFVSNVSHELRTPLTSVKSYLEALDEGALYEPVAPDFIKVSLDETNRMMRMVTDLLHLSRIDNATSHLDVELINFT
;
A
#
# COMPACT_ATOMS: atom_id res chain seq x y z
N PHE A 1 -14.24 22.52 -9.72
CA PHE A 1 -13.07 22.74 -8.83
C PHE A 1 -13.28 22.27 -7.38
N ARG A 2 -14.42 21.69 -7.03
CA ARG A 2 -14.71 21.21 -5.67
C ARG A 2 -14.27 19.77 -5.37
N SER A 3 -13.57 19.11 -6.28
CA SER A 3 -13.19 17.70 -6.08
C SER A 3 -11.73 17.41 -6.39
N MET A 4 -10.83 18.37 -6.16
CA MET A 4 -9.41 18.02 -6.13
C MET A 4 -9.12 17.29 -4.82
N THR A 5 -9.04 15.96 -4.92
CA THR A 5 -8.62 15.09 -3.83
C THR A 5 -7.10 15.11 -3.64
N ASP A 6 -6.37 15.68 -4.59
CA ASP A 6 -4.91 15.71 -4.60
C ASP A 6 -4.38 17.07 -4.12
N GLY A 7 -3.27 17.01 -3.40
CA GLY A 7 -2.50 18.20 -3.05
C GLY A 7 -1.69 18.68 -4.26
N VAL A 8 -1.58 19.97 -4.44
CA VAL A 8 -0.81 20.58 -5.53
C VAL A 8 0.10 21.67 -4.97
N LEU A 9 1.38 21.58 -5.33
CA LEU A 9 2.39 22.59 -5.05
C LEU A 9 2.97 23.12 -6.36
N ALA A 10 3.29 24.39 -6.40
CA ALA A 10 4.07 24.96 -7.50
C ALA A 10 5.29 25.70 -6.96
N THR A 11 6.38 25.69 -7.73
CA THR A 11 7.62 26.36 -7.36
C THR A 11 8.10 27.29 -8.47
N ASN A 12 9.00 28.20 -8.12
CA ASN A 12 9.82 28.93 -9.08
C ASN A 12 11.02 28.08 -9.54
N ARG A 13 11.90 28.68 -10.34
CA ARG A 13 13.13 28.04 -10.85
C ARG A 13 14.11 27.59 -9.78
N ARG A 14 14.05 28.21 -8.60
CA ARG A 14 14.91 27.91 -7.46
C ARG A 14 14.36 26.85 -6.53
N GLY A 15 13.18 26.31 -6.85
CA GLY A 15 12.51 25.35 -6.00
C GLY A 15 11.77 25.94 -4.81
N GLN A 16 11.59 27.26 -4.78
CA GLN A 16 10.83 27.95 -3.74
C GLN A 16 9.34 27.84 -4.04
N ILE A 17 8.55 27.46 -3.05
CA ILE A 17 7.09 27.31 -3.17
C ILE A 17 6.44 28.65 -3.48
N THR A 18 5.71 28.71 -4.59
CA THR A 18 4.95 29.89 -5.02
C THR A 18 3.45 29.72 -4.86
N MET A 19 2.98 28.47 -4.85
CA MET A 19 1.58 28.14 -4.68
C MET A 19 1.43 26.82 -3.94
N ILE A 20 0.44 26.73 -3.09
CA ILE A 20 0.04 25.52 -2.39
C ILE A 20 -1.48 25.52 -2.25
N ASN A 21 -2.15 24.42 -2.64
CA ASN A 21 -3.59 24.32 -2.47
C ASN A 21 -3.96 23.83 -1.06
N ASP A 22 -5.24 23.94 -0.72
CA ASP A 22 -5.73 23.58 0.61
C ASP A 22 -5.50 22.12 0.97
N MET A 23 -5.64 21.23 -0.02
CA MET A 23 -5.39 19.80 0.21
C MET A 23 -3.93 19.54 0.56
N ALA A 24 -2.99 20.13 -0.15
CA ALA A 24 -1.55 19.98 0.14
C ALA A 24 -1.20 20.51 1.54
N LYS A 25 -1.81 21.62 1.95
CA LYS A 25 -1.63 22.13 3.32
C LYS A 25 -2.10 21.15 4.36
N ARG A 26 -3.25 20.53 4.17
CA ARG A 26 -3.79 19.51 5.08
C ARG A 26 -2.91 18.26 5.11
N GLN A 27 -2.50 17.79 3.95
CA GLN A 27 -1.67 16.58 3.83
C GLN A 27 -0.30 16.75 4.47
N LEU A 28 0.31 17.92 4.32
CA LEU A 28 1.64 18.23 4.85
C LEU A 28 1.61 18.80 6.27
N GLY A 29 0.42 19.17 6.76
CA GLY A 29 0.27 19.76 8.08
C GLY A 29 0.91 21.15 8.22
N VAL A 30 0.86 21.95 7.15
CA VAL A 30 1.49 23.28 7.11
C VAL A 30 0.45 24.36 6.80
N GLU A 31 0.75 25.58 7.26
CA GLU A 31 0.01 26.76 6.89
C GLU A 31 0.62 27.42 5.64
N SER A 32 -0.17 28.22 4.92
CA SER A 32 0.28 28.89 3.69
C SER A 32 1.52 29.75 3.92
N ASP A 33 1.52 30.53 5.00
CA ASP A 33 2.61 31.45 5.30
C ASP A 33 3.93 30.75 5.61
N ASP A 34 3.84 29.55 6.19
CA ASP A 34 5.02 28.73 6.50
C ASP A 34 5.55 27.99 5.27
N ALA A 35 4.66 27.64 4.33
CA ALA A 35 5.03 26.88 3.12
C ALA A 35 5.57 27.79 2.01
N LEU A 36 4.99 28.97 1.83
CA LEU A 36 5.39 29.89 0.76
C LEU A 36 6.85 30.34 0.93
N ASN A 37 7.58 30.35 -0.17
CA ASN A 37 9.02 30.67 -0.25
C ASN A 37 9.95 29.64 0.40
N GLN A 38 9.43 28.61 1.02
CA GLN A 38 10.21 27.47 1.50
C GLN A 38 10.69 26.63 0.31
N ASN A 39 11.86 26.00 0.45
CA ASN A 39 12.34 25.07 -0.58
C ASN A 39 11.48 23.79 -0.60
N ILE A 40 11.10 23.35 -1.79
CA ILE A 40 10.27 22.15 -1.95
C ILE A 40 10.94 20.90 -1.39
N LEU A 41 12.26 20.79 -1.49
CA LEU A 41 13.00 19.64 -0.94
C LEU A 41 12.87 19.56 0.56
N GLU A 42 12.98 20.69 1.24
CA GLU A 42 12.82 20.79 2.70
C GLU A 42 11.38 20.56 3.13
N LEU A 43 10.40 21.12 2.40
CA LEU A 43 8.99 20.97 2.70
C LEU A 43 8.55 19.49 2.59
N LEU A 44 9.02 18.78 1.57
CA LEU A 44 8.74 17.38 1.37
C LEU A 44 9.69 16.44 2.15
N LYS A 45 10.71 17.01 2.80
CA LYS A 45 11.72 16.27 3.58
C LYS A 45 12.49 15.24 2.75
N ILE A 46 12.88 15.65 1.56
CA ILE A 46 13.63 14.82 0.61
C ILE A 46 15.01 15.38 0.26
N GLU A 47 15.46 16.40 1.00
CA GLU A 47 16.73 17.08 0.77
C GLU A 47 17.97 16.18 0.90
N ASP A 48 17.86 15.10 1.67
CA ASP A 48 18.95 14.12 1.84
C ASP A 48 19.06 13.13 0.69
N GLU A 49 17.99 12.95 -0.09
CA GLU A 49 17.91 11.96 -1.17
C GLU A 49 17.97 12.58 -2.56
N TYR A 50 17.48 13.81 -2.71
CA TYR A 50 17.30 14.47 -4.01
C TYR A 50 17.81 15.90 -3.97
N GLU A 51 18.39 16.31 -5.11
CA GLU A 51 18.65 17.71 -5.42
C GLU A 51 17.56 18.25 -6.36
N LEU A 52 17.38 19.55 -6.43
CA LEU A 52 16.42 20.18 -7.33
C LEU A 52 16.65 19.76 -8.79
N ARG A 53 17.91 19.62 -9.18
CA ARG A 53 18.31 19.14 -10.50
C ARG A 53 17.73 17.77 -10.82
N ASP A 54 17.67 16.86 -9.84
CA ASP A 54 17.09 15.52 -10.01
C ASP A 54 15.60 15.59 -10.30
N LEU A 55 14.87 16.47 -9.62
CA LEU A 55 13.45 16.67 -9.85
C LEU A 55 13.17 17.18 -11.27
N ILE A 56 14.04 18.05 -11.77
CA ILE A 56 13.91 18.65 -13.09
C ILE A 56 14.26 17.66 -14.20
N THR A 57 15.37 16.91 -14.06
CA THR A 57 15.89 16.05 -15.12
C THR A 57 15.27 14.68 -15.16
N GLN A 58 14.92 14.12 -14.02
CA GLN A 58 14.43 12.75 -13.91
C GLN A 58 12.91 12.68 -13.70
N SER A 59 12.29 13.75 -13.24
CA SER A 59 10.86 13.78 -12.86
C SER A 59 10.48 12.53 -12.06
N PRO A 60 11.16 12.25 -10.95
CA PRO A 60 10.95 11.01 -10.21
C PRO A 60 9.54 10.94 -9.63
N GLU A 61 9.00 9.74 -9.58
CA GLU A 61 7.82 9.44 -8.77
C GLU A 61 8.31 8.85 -7.45
N MET A 62 7.80 9.35 -6.34
CA MET A 62 8.26 8.92 -5.02
C MET A 62 7.12 8.81 -4.02
N MET A 63 7.35 8.03 -2.99
CA MET A 63 6.48 7.95 -1.82
C MET A 63 7.11 8.74 -0.68
N ILE A 64 6.33 9.63 -0.08
CA ILE A 64 6.73 10.31 1.15
C ILE A 64 5.75 10.01 2.26
N TYR A 65 6.22 10.11 3.49
CA TYR A 65 5.39 9.95 4.67
C TYR A 65 5.29 11.31 5.37
N SER A 66 4.08 11.69 5.72
CA SER A 66 3.79 12.98 6.31
C SER A 66 2.82 12.82 7.47
N GLN A 67 2.85 13.77 8.38
CA GLN A 67 1.82 13.93 9.39
C GLN A 67 0.86 15.01 8.93
N ASN A 68 -0.42 14.68 8.76
CA ASN A 68 -1.41 15.63 8.28
C ASN A 68 -1.81 16.62 9.39
N VAL A 69 -2.69 17.57 9.05
CA VAL A 69 -3.17 18.60 9.98
C VAL A 69 -3.86 18.02 11.22
N ASN A 70 -4.42 16.81 11.12
CA ASN A 70 -5.06 16.10 12.23
C ASN A 70 -4.08 15.28 13.08
N GLY A 71 -2.80 15.32 12.76
CA GLY A 71 -1.77 14.56 13.45
C GLY A 71 -1.67 13.09 13.01
N GLU A 72 -2.38 12.69 11.98
CA GLU A 72 -2.34 11.33 11.45
C GLU A 72 -1.16 11.16 10.49
N TYR A 73 -0.50 10.00 10.56
CA TYR A 73 0.54 9.65 9.59
C TYR A 73 -0.09 9.13 8.31
N ILE A 74 0.28 9.75 7.19
CA ILE A 74 -0.24 9.41 5.87
C ILE A 74 0.89 9.14 4.89
N SER A 75 0.59 8.37 3.85
CA SER A 75 1.47 8.08 2.73
C SER A 75 1.02 8.89 1.52
N LEU A 76 1.95 9.61 0.91
CA LEU A 76 1.69 10.44 -0.26
C LEU A 76 2.55 9.97 -1.42
N ARG A 77 1.91 9.73 -2.57
CA ARG A 77 2.61 9.56 -3.83
C ARG A 77 2.81 10.91 -4.47
N VAL A 78 4.06 11.26 -4.73
CA VAL A 78 4.43 12.56 -5.30
C VAL A 78 4.89 12.39 -6.73
N ARG A 79 4.30 13.16 -7.62
CA ARG A 79 4.67 13.25 -9.04
C ARG A 79 5.03 14.68 -9.36
N PHE A 80 6.04 14.86 -10.22
CA PHE A 80 6.53 16.18 -10.62
C PHE A 80 6.26 16.41 -12.11
N ALA A 81 5.91 17.66 -12.44
CA ALA A 81 5.82 18.15 -13.80
C ALA A 81 6.53 19.48 -13.92
N LEU A 82 7.07 19.78 -15.09
CA LEU A 82 7.76 21.03 -15.35
C LEU A 82 6.79 22.11 -15.83
N ILE A 83 6.93 23.32 -15.30
CA ILE A 83 6.25 24.51 -15.85
C ILE A 83 7.20 25.11 -16.87
N ARG A 84 6.78 25.17 -18.15
CA ARG A 84 7.56 25.78 -19.23
C ARG A 84 6.89 27.06 -19.72
N ARG A 85 7.72 28.05 -20.05
CA ARG A 85 7.26 29.24 -20.77
C ARG A 85 7.13 28.92 -22.27
N GLU A 86 6.44 29.77 -23.01
CA GLU A 86 6.30 29.66 -24.47
C GLU A 86 7.64 29.55 -25.19
N SER A 87 8.69 30.18 -24.66
CA SER A 87 10.06 30.11 -25.14
C SER A 87 10.77 28.77 -24.90
N GLY A 88 10.13 27.83 -24.18
CA GLY A 88 10.70 26.54 -23.82
C GLY A 88 11.52 26.53 -22.53
N PHE A 89 11.76 27.70 -21.91
CA PHE A 89 12.48 27.78 -20.64
C PHE A 89 11.63 27.23 -19.50
N ILE A 90 12.28 26.46 -18.61
CA ILE A 90 11.66 25.95 -17.40
C ILE A 90 11.49 27.10 -16.41
N SER A 91 10.27 27.39 -15.99
CA SER A 91 9.97 28.44 -15.02
C SER A 91 9.73 27.92 -13.61
N GLY A 92 9.51 26.65 -13.44
CA GLY A 92 9.29 26.03 -12.14
C GLY A 92 8.85 24.58 -12.25
N LEU A 93 8.43 24.04 -11.09
CA LEU A 93 7.91 22.68 -10.94
C LEU A 93 6.49 22.72 -10.40
N VAL A 94 5.70 21.72 -10.77
CA VAL A 94 4.45 21.36 -10.10
C VAL A 94 4.64 19.99 -9.46
N ALA A 95 4.27 19.86 -8.19
CA ALA A 95 4.20 18.59 -7.50
C ALA A 95 2.75 18.26 -7.20
N VAL A 96 2.32 17.06 -7.53
CA VAL A 96 1.00 16.51 -7.22
C VAL A 96 1.16 15.46 -6.14
N LEU A 97 0.43 15.64 -5.03
CA LEU A 97 0.47 14.78 -3.85
C LEU A 97 -0.82 13.97 -3.77
N HIS A 98 -0.72 12.68 -4.02
CA HIS A 98 -1.86 11.77 -3.95
C HIS A 98 -1.78 10.93 -2.67
N ASP A 99 -2.84 10.99 -1.85
CA ASP A 99 -2.92 10.20 -0.62
C ASP A 99 -3.20 8.73 -0.96
N THR A 100 -2.25 7.86 -0.64
CA THR A 100 -2.33 6.42 -0.89
C THR A 100 -2.47 5.60 0.39
N THR A 101 -2.78 6.24 1.52
CA THR A 101 -2.80 5.60 2.84
C THR A 101 -3.74 4.40 2.89
N GLU A 102 -4.97 4.55 2.40
CA GLU A 102 -5.95 3.46 2.38
C GLU A 102 -5.51 2.32 1.47
N GLN A 103 -5.01 2.63 0.28
CA GLN A 103 -4.54 1.63 -0.68
C GLN A 103 -3.36 0.83 -0.14
N GLU A 104 -2.41 1.48 0.51
CA GLU A 104 -1.27 0.80 1.15
C GLU A 104 -1.70 -0.06 2.32
N LYS A 105 -2.65 0.41 3.11
CA LYS A 105 -3.23 -0.35 4.22
C LYS A 105 -3.89 -1.63 3.73
N GLU A 106 -4.75 -1.54 2.72
CA GLU A 106 -5.43 -2.68 2.11
C GLU A 106 -4.43 -3.68 1.53
N GLU A 107 -3.41 -3.21 0.83
CA GLU A 107 -2.36 -4.05 0.27
C GLU A 107 -1.54 -4.76 1.36
N ARG A 108 -1.22 -4.07 2.44
CA ARG A 108 -0.52 -4.64 3.59
C ARG A 108 -1.35 -5.71 4.28
N GLU A 109 -2.62 -5.45 4.52
CA GLU A 109 -3.57 -6.40 5.09
C GLU A 109 -3.70 -7.65 4.21
N ARG A 110 -3.76 -7.47 2.89
CA ARG A 110 -3.80 -8.59 1.94
C ARG A 110 -2.52 -9.42 1.98
N ARG A 111 -1.35 -8.80 2.03
CA ARG A 111 -0.07 -9.51 2.14
C ARG A 111 0.03 -10.30 3.45
N LEU A 112 -0.40 -9.71 4.56
CA LEU A 112 -0.44 -10.38 5.86
C LEU A 112 -1.40 -11.57 5.84
N PHE A 113 -2.57 -11.41 5.23
CA PHE A 113 -3.53 -12.48 5.06
C PHE A 113 -2.93 -13.66 4.29
N VAL A 114 -2.33 -13.42 3.12
CA VAL A 114 -1.67 -14.45 2.31
C VAL A 114 -0.53 -15.11 3.09
N SER A 115 0.28 -14.34 3.78
CA SER A 115 1.39 -14.86 4.60
C SER A 115 0.88 -15.76 5.72
N ASN A 116 -0.13 -15.32 6.46
CA ASN A 116 -0.72 -16.08 7.56
C ASN A 116 -1.36 -17.38 7.07
N VAL A 117 -2.10 -17.34 5.98
CA VAL A 117 -2.69 -18.53 5.35
C VAL A 117 -1.59 -19.52 4.94
N SER A 118 -0.52 -19.03 4.32
CA SER A 118 0.60 -19.87 3.91
C SER A 118 1.26 -20.55 5.11
N HIS A 119 1.47 -19.83 6.21
CA HIS A 119 2.03 -20.40 7.43
C HIS A 119 1.10 -21.43 8.08
N GLU A 120 -0.18 -21.13 8.18
CA GLU A 120 -1.15 -22.05 8.78
C GLU A 120 -1.39 -23.31 7.96
N LEU A 121 -1.24 -23.26 6.64
CA LEU A 121 -1.34 -24.42 5.78
C LEU A 121 -0.05 -25.24 5.75
N ARG A 122 1.09 -24.61 5.93
CA ARG A 122 2.40 -25.30 5.86
C ARG A 122 2.56 -26.35 6.95
N THR A 123 2.13 -26.08 8.16
CA THR A 123 2.26 -27.00 9.32
C THR A 123 1.51 -28.30 9.08
N PRO A 124 0.20 -28.33 8.76
CA PRO A 124 -0.51 -29.58 8.46
C PRO A 124 0.00 -30.25 7.19
N LEU A 125 0.42 -29.48 6.16
CA LEU A 125 1.01 -30.07 4.95
C LEU A 125 2.32 -30.78 5.23
N THR A 126 3.18 -30.21 6.07
CA THR A 126 4.43 -30.84 6.50
C THR A 126 4.14 -32.13 7.27
N SER A 127 3.14 -32.12 8.13
CA SER A 127 2.72 -33.31 8.88
C SER A 127 2.22 -34.41 7.93
N VAL A 128 1.32 -34.09 7.00
CA VAL A 128 0.82 -35.03 5.99
C VAL A 128 1.96 -35.61 5.16
N LYS A 129 2.87 -34.74 4.71
CA LYS A 129 4.04 -35.17 3.94
C LYS A 129 4.90 -36.16 4.70
N SER A 130 5.17 -35.89 5.98
CA SER A 130 5.98 -36.76 6.83
C SER A 130 5.36 -38.14 7.01
N TYR A 131 4.06 -38.22 7.20
CA TYR A 131 3.35 -39.52 7.30
C TYR A 131 3.36 -40.26 5.98
N LEU A 132 3.15 -39.60 4.86
CA LEU A 132 3.20 -40.19 3.53
C LEU A 132 4.61 -40.69 3.19
N GLU A 133 5.64 -39.93 3.52
CA GLU A 133 7.05 -40.35 3.33
C GLU A 133 7.38 -41.58 4.17
N ALA A 134 6.92 -41.63 5.43
CA ALA A 134 7.11 -42.79 6.28
C ALA A 134 6.43 -44.04 5.72
N LEU A 135 5.21 -43.91 5.17
CA LEU A 135 4.50 -44.99 4.49
C LEU A 135 5.23 -45.47 3.23
N ASP A 136 5.75 -44.54 2.46
CA ASP A 136 6.51 -44.81 1.22
C ASP A 136 7.85 -45.54 1.53
N GLU A 137 8.47 -45.25 2.65
CA GLU A 137 9.74 -45.83 3.09
C GLU A 137 9.58 -47.19 3.79
N GLY A 138 8.38 -47.72 3.93
CA GLY A 138 8.13 -49.06 4.44
C GLY A 138 7.10 -49.20 5.57
N ALA A 139 6.69 -48.08 6.19
CA ALA A 139 5.66 -48.12 7.24
C ALA A 139 4.29 -48.62 6.73
N LEU A 140 4.09 -48.67 5.42
CA LEU A 140 2.88 -49.22 4.78
C LEU A 140 2.65 -50.69 5.17
N TYR A 141 3.72 -51.43 5.43
CA TYR A 141 3.66 -52.85 5.80
C TYR A 141 3.69 -53.06 7.33
N GLU A 142 3.74 -51.97 8.09
CA GLU A 142 3.77 -52.02 9.55
C GLU A 142 2.35 -51.84 10.14
N PRO A 143 2.11 -52.30 11.40
CA PRO A 143 0.82 -52.14 12.07
C PRO A 143 0.35 -50.70 12.25
N VAL A 144 1.27 -49.71 12.19
CA VAL A 144 0.96 -48.27 12.31
C VAL A 144 0.37 -47.66 11.04
N ALA A 145 0.40 -48.36 9.91
CA ALA A 145 -0.07 -47.81 8.61
C ALA A 145 -1.48 -47.24 8.66
N PRO A 146 -2.50 -47.91 9.23
CA PRO A 146 -3.85 -47.34 9.31
C PRO A 146 -3.89 -46.04 10.12
N ASP A 147 -3.13 -45.93 11.17
CA ASP A 147 -3.06 -44.71 12.01
C ASP A 147 -2.44 -43.54 11.25
N PHE A 148 -1.36 -43.75 10.50
CA PHE A 148 -0.71 -42.74 9.68
C PHE A 148 -1.62 -42.25 8.56
N ILE A 149 -2.36 -43.14 7.93
CA ILE A 149 -3.36 -42.80 6.90
C ILE A 149 -4.48 -41.95 7.50
N LYS A 150 -4.98 -42.35 8.68
CA LYS A 150 -6.06 -41.65 9.35
C LYS A 150 -5.64 -40.22 9.75
N VAL A 151 -4.45 -40.05 10.33
CA VAL A 151 -3.93 -38.74 10.71
C VAL A 151 -3.75 -37.85 9.48
N SER A 152 -3.21 -38.41 8.39
CA SER A 152 -3.06 -37.70 7.12
C SER A 152 -4.40 -37.21 6.58
N LEU A 153 -5.42 -38.07 6.62
CA LEU A 153 -6.76 -37.75 6.17
C LEU A 153 -7.42 -36.68 7.05
N ASP A 154 -7.31 -36.80 8.37
CA ASP A 154 -7.84 -35.82 9.32
C ASP A 154 -7.20 -34.44 9.13
N GLU A 155 -5.89 -34.36 8.93
CA GLU A 155 -5.17 -33.11 8.66
C GLU A 155 -5.58 -32.50 7.31
N THR A 156 -5.77 -33.32 6.27
CA THR A 156 -6.24 -32.88 4.96
C THR A 156 -7.66 -32.30 5.05
N ASN A 157 -8.56 -32.97 5.76
CA ASN A 157 -9.93 -32.50 5.98
C ASN A 157 -9.95 -31.18 6.76
N ARG A 158 -9.07 -31.04 7.74
CA ARG A 158 -8.89 -29.80 8.50
C ARG A 158 -8.43 -28.65 7.60
N MET A 159 -7.47 -28.88 6.70
CA MET A 159 -7.02 -27.89 5.73
C MET A 159 -8.16 -27.48 4.78
N MET A 160 -8.97 -28.43 4.32
CA MET A 160 -10.11 -28.13 3.44
C MET A 160 -11.13 -27.24 4.13
N ARG A 161 -11.43 -27.51 5.40
CA ARG A 161 -12.31 -26.63 6.20
C ARG A 161 -11.71 -25.23 6.38
N MET A 162 -10.42 -25.14 6.66
CA MET A 162 -9.71 -23.86 6.80
C MET A 162 -9.79 -23.04 5.52
N VAL A 163 -9.53 -23.65 4.37
CA VAL A 163 -9.63 -22.98 3.06
C VAL A 163 -11.05 -22.50 2.79
N THR A 164 -12.06 -23.33 3.09
CA THR A 164 -13.47 -22.98 2.91
C THR A 164 -13.84 -21.78 3.79
N ASP A 165 -13.44 -21.76 5.05
CA ASP A 165 -13.69 -20.65 5.98
C ASP A 165 -13.02 -19.36 5.50
N LEU A 166 -11.79 -19.43 5.00
CA LEU A 166 -11.06 -18.29 4.47
C LEU A 166 -11.71 -17.72 3.20
N LEU A 167 -12.18 -18.57 2.30
CA LEU A 167 -12.93 -18.15 1.11
C LEU A 167 -14.26 -17.49 1.49
N HIS A 168 -14.91 -17.98 2.53
CA HIS A 168 -16.16 -17.40 3.05
C HIS A 168 -15.93 -15.99 3.63
N LEU A 169 -14.87 -15.79 4.41
CA LEU A 169 -14.45 -14.49 4.92
C LEU A 169 -14.11 -13.52 3.80
N SER A 170 -13.36 -13.96 2.79
CA SER A 170 -13.00 -13.14 1.63
C SER A 170 -14.23 -12.68 0.84
N ARG A 171 -15.24 -13.55 0.67
CA ARG A 171 -16.51 -13.20 0.01
C ARG A 171 -17.32 -12.19 0.82
N ILE A 172 -17.35 -12.30 2.14
CA ILE A 172 -18.06 -11.35 3.03
C ILE A 172 -17.40 -9.98 2.94
N ASP A 173 -16.08 -9.90 3.00
CA ASP A 173 -15.34 -8.64 2.88
C ASP A 173 -15.59 -7.97 1.52
N ASN A 174 -15.55 -8.71 0.42
CA ASN A 174 -15.86 -8.20 -0.91
C ASN A 174 -17.33 -7.75 -1.04
N ALA A 175 -18.28 -8.48 -0.49
CA ALA A 175 -19.69 -8.11 -0.48
C ALA A 175 -19.92 -6.82 0.33
N THR A 176 -19.28 -6.67 1.48
CA THR A 176 -19.34 -5.46 2.31
C THR A 176 -18.75 -4.26 1.57
N SER A 177 -17.61 -4.43 0.90
CA SER A 177 -17.01 -3.37 0.09
C SER A 177 -17.91 -2.93 -1.06
N HIS A 178 -18.58 -3.86 -1.72
CA HIS A 178 -19.56 -3.55 -2.78
C HIS A 178 -20.80 -2.84 -2.24
N LEU A 179 -21.29 -3.23 -1.08
CA LEU A 179 -22.43 -2.56 -0.43
C LEU A 179 -22.11 -1.13 -0.03
N ASP A 180 -20.91 -0.88 0.48
CA ASP A 180 -20.46 0.47 0.83
C ASP A 180 -20.36 1.38 -0.39
N VAL A 181 -19.90 0.85 -1.52
CA VAL A 181 -19.83 1.59 -2.79
C VAL A 181 -21.24 1.88 -3.34
N GLU A 182 -22.16 0.94 -3.25
CA GLU A 182 -23.55 1.14 -3.68
C GLU A 182 -24.28 2.16 -2.82
N LEU A 183 -24.07 2.17 -1.51
CA LEU A 183 -24.66 3.15 -0.58
C LEU A 183 -24.18 4.58 -0.85
N ILE A 184 -22.93 4.76 -1.28
CA ILE A 184 -22.36 6.06 -1.62
C ILE A 184 -22.93 6.62 -2.94
N ASN A 185 -23.33 5.74 -3.87
CA ASN A 185 -23.90 6.15 -5.15
C ASN A 185 -25.38 6.52 -5.09
N PHE A 186 -26.07 6.30 -3.97
CA PHE A 186 -27.49 6.61 -3.78
C PHE A 186 -27.77 7.91 -3.00
N THR A 187 -26.76 8.66 -2.61
CA THR A 187 -26.85 9.99 -2.01
C THR A 187 -26.28 11.06 -2.92
#